data_3cdad144ac091a39eea13d681f9f997d
#
_entry.id   3cdad144ac091a39eea13d681f9f997d
#
_cell.length_a   1.000
_cell.length_b   1.000
_cell.length_c   1.000
_cell.angle_alpha   90.00
_cell.angle_beta   90.00
_cell.angle_gamma   90.00
#
_symmetry.space_group_name_H-M   'P 1'
#
loop_
_entity.id
_entity.type
_entity.pdbx_description
1 polymer ?
#
loop_
_entity_poly.entity_id
_entity_poly.type
_entity_poly.pdbx_seq_one_letter_code
_entity_poly.pdbx_strand_id
1 'polypeptide(L)'
;MTRYKAIISYDGYAFAGFQRQPHARSVQEEIEKTLTKLNKGQAITIHGAGRTDSGVHALGQVIHFDLPYQMDEEKLRFALDTQSPEDIDVISIEIVADDFHCRYVKHSKTYEFIVDRGRPKNPMRRHYATHYPYPLDVERMQLAVKKLEGTHDFTGFTASGTSVEDKVRTITEASLRVDETGQFLTFTFSGNGFLYKQIRNMVGTLLKIGNNRMPIEQIDLILEKKDRQLAGPTAAPNGLYLKEIRYEE
;
A
#
# COMPACT_ATOMS: atom_id res chain seq x y z
N MET A 1 -24.91 3.21 -18.20
CA MET A 1 -24.11 2.33 -17.33
C MET A 1 -24.13 2.92 -15.94
N THR A 2 -24.05 2.09 -14.92
CA THR A 2 -24.00 2.57 -13.52
C THR A 2 -22.59 2.39 -12.99
N ARG A 3 -21.96 3.46 -12.51
CA ARG A 3 -20.62 3.43 -11.93
C ARG A 3 -20.68 3.14 -10.44
N TYR A 4 -19.86 2.18 -10.03
CA TYR A 4 -19.71 1.78 -8.64
C TYR A 4 -18.29 2.07 -8.16
N LYS A 5 -18.18 2.56 -6.93
CA LYS A 5 -16.95 2.59 -6.14
C LYS A 5 -17.04 1.48 -5.10
N ALA A 6 -15.98 0.70 -4.96
CA ALA A 6 -15.88 -0.31 -3.92
C ALA A 6 -14.61 -0.12 -3.09
N ILE A 7 -14.73 -0.40 -1.79
CA ILE A 7 -13.60 -0.55 -0.87
C ILE A 7 -13.39 -2.04 -0.67
N ILE A 8 -12.14 -2.49 -0.89
CA ILE A 8 -11.76 -3.89 -0.77
C ILE A 8 -10.55 -4.03 0.15
N SER A 9 -10.48 -5.16 0.84
CA SER A 9 -9.26 -5.62 1.51
C SER A 9 -8.72 -6.88 0.86
N TYR A 10 -7.43 -7.15 1.01
CA TYR A 10 -6.83 -8.39 0.52
C TYR A 10 -5.55 -8.77 1.26
N ASP A 11 -5.36 -10.07 1.43
CA ASP A 11 -4.07 -10.66 1.78
C ASP A 11 -3.18 -10.73 0.53
N GLY A 12 -2.18 -9.87 0.47
CA GLY A 12 -1.30 -9.75 -0.69
C GLY A 12 -0.34 -10.92 -0.90
N TYR A 13 -0.22 -11.85 0.07
CA TYR A 13 0.82 -12.89 0.07
C TYR A 13 0.84 -13.74 -1.20
N ALA A 14 -0.33 -14.19 -1.66
CA ALA A 14 -0.46 -15.05 -2.84
C ALA A 14 -0.62 -14.29 -4.16
N PHE A 15 -0.54 -12.95 -4.14
CA PHE A 15 -0.69 -12.12 -5.32
C PHE A 15 0.65 -11.57 -5.83
N ALA A 16 0.80 -11.53 -7.14
CA ALA A 16 1.90 -10.82 -7.81
C ALA A 16 1.72 -9.29 -7.80
N GLY A 17 0.85 -8.79 -6.94
CA GLY A 17 0.45 -7.41 -6.76
C GLY A 17 -0.98 -7.13 -7.23
N PHE A 18 -1.36 -5.86 -7.17
CA PHE A 18 -2.72 -5.44 -7.56
C PHE A 18 -2.97 -5.56 -9.07
N GLN A 19 -2.07 -4.98 -9.87
CA GLN A 19 -2.24 -4.85 -11.32
C GLN A 19 -2.13 -6.20 -12.03
N ARG A 20 -3.05 -6.46 -12.98
CA ARG A 20 -2.99 -7.63 -13.87
C ARG A 20 -1.63 -7.71 -14.57
N GLN A 21 -1.06 -8.90 -14.59
CA GLN A 21 0.20 -9.24 -15.25
C GLN A 21 0.05 -10.57 -16.00
N PRO A 22 0.76 -10.76 -17.12
CA PRO A 22 0.79 -12.05 -17.80
C PRO A 22 1.31 -13.14 -16.87
N HIS A 23 0.65 -14.30 -16.85
CA HIS A 23 1.08 -15.51 -16.15
C HIS A 23 1.25 -15.41 -14.63
N ALA A 24 0.61 -14.40 -14.00
CA ALA A 24 0.69 -14.22 -12.55
C ALA A 24 -0.66 -13.80 -11.97
N ARG A 25 -1.06 -14.42 -10.86
CA ARG A 25 -2.30 -14.11 -10.14
C ARG A 25 -2.23 -12.70 -9.57
N SER A 26 -3.23 -11.88 -9.85
CA SER A 26 -3.32 -10.49 -9.37
C SER A 26 -4.69 -10.18 -8.80
N VAL A 27 -4.78 -9.21 -7.87
CA VAL A 27 -6.04 -8.80 -7.25
C VAL A 27 -7.03 -8.29 -8.30
N GLN A 28 -6.57 -7.47 -9.24
CA GLN A 28 -7.38 -6.95 -10.33
C GLN A 28 -8.01 -8.08 -11.16
N GLU A 29 -7.22 -9.07 -11.52
CA GLU A 29 -7.71 -10.19 -12.34
C GLU A 29 -8.79 -11.01 -11.63
N GLU A 30 -8.62 -11.31 -10.34
CA GLU A 30 -9.60 -12.10 -9.59
C GLU A 30 -10.93 -11.36 -9.45
N ILE A 31 -10.91 -10.06 -9.15
CA ILE A 31 -12.13 -9.25 -9.07
C ILE A 31 -12.80 -9.13 -10.44
N GLU A 32 -12.04 -8.91 -11.52
CA GLU A 32 -12.59 -8.85 -12.87
C GLU A 32 -13.19 -10.18 -13.31
N LYS A 33 -12.62 -11.33 -12.93
CA LYS A 33 -13.22 -12.68 -13.14
C LYS A 33 -14.56 -12.80 -12.43
N THR A 34 -14.63 -12.40 -11.17
CA THR A 34 -15.87 -12.47 -10.38
C THR A 34 -16.95 -11.55 -10.96
N LEU A 35 -16.61 -10.29 -11.27
CA LEU A 35 -17.54 -9.35 -11.90
C LEU A 35 -18.04 -9.84 -13.29
N THR A 36 -17.14 -10.40 -14.09
CA THR A 36 -17.49 -10.99 -15.38
C THR A 36 -18.49 -12.14 -15.23
N LYS A 37 -18.30 -13.00 -14.23
CA LYS A 37 -19.25 -14.08 -13.91
C LYS A 37 -20.61 -13.52 -13.50
N LEU A 38 -20.64 -12.51 -12.61
CA LEU A 38 -21.86 -11.83 -12.19
C LEU A 38 -22.57 -11.12 -13.36
N ASN A 39 -21.80 -10.63 -14.33
CA ASN A 39 -22.31 -10.00 -15.56
C ASN A 39 -22.54 -10.99 -16.71
N LYS A 40 -22.97 -12.22 -16.40
CA LYS A 40 -23.35 -13.25 -17.39
C LYS A 40 -22.26 -13.54 -18.43
N GLY A 41 -20.99 -13.46 -18.05
CA GLY A 41 -19.85 -13.73 -18.92
C GLY A 41 -19.34 -12.53 -19.73
N GLN A 42 -19.99 -11.36 -19.64
CA GLN A 42 -19.51 -10.15 -20.30
C GLN A 42 -18.42 -9.48 -19.45
N ALA A 43 -17.26 -9.25 -20.05
CA ALA A 43 -16.10 -8.74 -19.35
C ALA A 43 -16.35 -7.36 -18.70
N ILE A 44 -15.95 -7.24 -17.45
CA ILE A 44 -15.92 -5.98 -16.68
C ILE A 44 -14.49 -5.68 -16.34
N THR A 45 -14.06 -4.44 -16.60
CA THR A 45 -12.73 -3.94 -16.23
C THR A 45 -12.84 -3.09 -14.98
N ILE A 46 -11.91 -3.26 -14.04
CA ILE A 46 -11.82 -2.42 -12.86
C ILE A 46 -10.63 -1.46 -12.95
N HIS A 47 -10.75 -0.33 -12.28
CA HIS A 47 -9.66 0.62 -12.05
C HIS A 47 -9.38 0.73 -10.56
N GLY A 48 -8.10 0.69 -10.17
CA GLY A 48 -7.67 0.87 -8.78
C GLY A 48 -7.13 2.28 -8.53
N ALA A 49 -7.40 2.82 -7.35
CA ALA A 49 -6.86 4.11 -6.92
C ALA A 49 -5.34 4.08 -6.73
N GLY A 50 -4.79 2.92 -6.39
CA GLY A 50 -3.36 2.67 -6.25
C GLY A 50 -2.98 1.28 -6.71
N ARG A 51 -1.68 1.09 -6.94
CA ARG A 51 -1.09 -0.23 -7.18
C ARG A 51 -0.32 -0.63 -5.94
N THR A 52 -0.42 -1.89 -5.55
CA THR A 52 0.46 -2.50 -4.54
C THR A 52 1.41 -3.47 -5.22
N ASP A 53 2.63 -3.57 -4.68
CA ASP A 53 3.63 -4.53 -5.14
C ASP A 53 3.22 -5.98 -4.79
N SER A 54 3.90 -6.96 -5.39
CA SER A 54 3.79 -8.38 -5.00
C SER A 54 4.01 -8.55 -3.50
N GLY A 55 3.11 -9.29 -2.85
CA GLY A 55 3.16 -9.58 -1.42
C GLY A 55 2.75 -8.43 -0.49
N VAL A 56 2.30 -7.31 -1.01
CA VAL A 56 1.80 -6.15 -0.24
C VAL A 56 0.30 -6.29 -0.03
N HIS A 57 -0.15 -6.07 1.21
CA HIS A 57 -1.54 -6.18 1.62
C HIS A 57 -2.31 -4.85 1.44
N ALA A 58 -3.64 -4.93 1.52
CA ALA A 58 -4.49 -3.75 1.65
C ALA A 58 -5.63 -4.01 2.64
N LEU A 59 -5.93 -3.02 3.46
CA LEU A 59 -7.10 -2.97 4.34
C LEU A 59 -8.21 -2.08 3.78
N GLY A 60 -7.88 -1.20 2.83
CA GLY A 60 -8.82 -0.23 2.26
C GLY A 60 -8.39 0.26 0.88
N GLN A 61 -8.19 -0.67 -0.08
CA GLN A 61 -7.99 -0.31 -1.49
C GLN A 61 -9.32 0.14 -2.10
N VAL A 62 -9.30 1.19 -2.89
CA VAL A 62 -10.48 1.67 -3.62
C VAL A 62 -10.38 1.30 -5.09
N ILE A 63 -11.45 0.72 -5.59
CA ILE A 63 -11.64 0.44 -7.02
C ILE A 63 -12.92 1.10 -7.53
N HIS A 64 -13.03 1.31 -8.85
CA HIS A 64 -14.30 1.59 -9.50
C HIS A 64 -14.46 0.75 -10.76
N PHE A 65 -15.71 0.50 -11.13
CA PHE A 65 -16.11 -0.23 -12.32
C PHE A 65 -17.52 0.17 -12.77
N ASP A 66 -17.86 -0.16 -14.01
CA ASP A 66 -19.16 0.14 -14.59
C ASP A 66 -19.93 -1.16 -14.88
N LEU A 67 -21.20 -1.24 -14.44
CA LEU A 67 -22.12 -2.28 -14.84
C LEU A 67 -23.14 -1.74 -15.87
N PRO A 68 -23.58 -2.59 -16.83
CA PRO A 68 -24.56 -2.17 -17.83
C PRO A 68 -25.98 -2.00 -17.28
N TYR A 69 -26.21 -2.35 -16.02
CA TYR A 69 -27.48 -2.24 -15.30
C TYR A 69 -27.21 -1.78 -13.87
N GLN A 70 -28.22 -1.21 -13.25
CA GLN A 70 -28.17 -0.82 -11.84
C GLN A 70 -28.55 -2.03 -10.96
N MET A 71 -27.78 -2.25 -9.93
CA MET A 71 -28.00 -3.25 -8.88
C MET A 71 -27.96 -2.56 -7.52
N ASP A 72 -28.73 -3.04 -6.59
CA ASP A 72 -28.66 -2.61 -5.19
C ASP A 72 -27.24 -2.83 -4.62
N GLU A 73 -26.73 -1.84 -3.90
CA GLU A 73 -25.33 -1.78 -3.45
C GLU A 73 -24.99 -2.95 -2.52
N GLU A 74 -25.87 -3.26 -1.55
CA GLU A 74 -25.63 -4.36 -0.61
C GLU A 74 -25.76 -5.72 -1.28
N LYS A 75 -26.68 -5.91 -2.22
CA LYS A 75 -26.77 -7.16 -2.99
C LYS A 75 -25.55 -7.37 -3.87
N LEU A 76 -25.03 -6.28 -4.49
CA LEU A 76 -23.83 -6.36 -5.30
C LEU A 76 -22.59 -6.62 -4.41
N ARG A 77 -22.49 -5.95 -3.28
CA ARG A 77 -21.42 -6.18 -2.29
C ARG A 77 -21.38 -7.65 -1.86
N PHE A 78 -22.52 -8.17 -1.40
CA PHE A 78 -22.65 -9.55 -0.96
C PHE A 78 -22.32 -10.56 -2.08
N ALA A 79 -22.82 -10.31 -3.29
CA ALA A 79 -22.56 -11.20 -4.43
C ALA A 79 -21.10 -11.19 -4.87
N LEU A 80 -20.44 -10.01 -4.86
CA LEU A 80 -19.04 -9.89 -5.21
C LEU A 80 -18.14 -10.49 -4.12
N ASP A 81 -18.44 -10.23 -2.85
CA ASP A 81 -17.71 -10.75 -1.72
C ASP A 81 -17.76 -12.30 -1.66
N THR A 82 -18.94 -12.87 -1.64
CA THR A 82 -19.12 -14.34 -1.53
C THR A 82 -18.59 -15.14 -2.71
N GLN A 83 -18.41 -14.53 -3.88
CA GLN A 83 -17.87 -15.19 -5.07
C GLN A 83 -16.41 -14.86 -5.35
N SER A 84 -15.84 -13.92 -4.62
CA SER A 84 -14.40 -13.62 -4.66
C SER A 84 -13.60 -14.71 -3.91
N PRO A 85 -12.32 -14.88 -4.23
CA PRO A 85 -11.44 -15.75 -3.45
C PRO A 85 -11.36 -15.32 -1.98
N GLU A 86 -11.10 -16.26 -1.07
CA GLU A 86 -11.05 -16.06 0.39
C GLU A 86 -9.99 -15.04 0.86
N ASP A 87 -9.04 -14.71 0.01
CA ASP A 87 -8.01 -13.71 0.27
C ASP A 87 -8.35 -12.29 -0.25
N ILE A 88 -9.62 -12.08 -0.67
CA ILE A 88 -10.21 -10.78 -1.04
C ILE A 88 -11.55 -10.62 -0.36
N ASP A 89 -11.74 -9.51 0.35
CA ASP A 89 -13.00 -9.11 0.99
C ASP A 89 -13.51 -7.80 0.40
N VAL A 90 -14.83 -7.67 0.24
CA VAL A 90 -15.49 -6.46 -0.28
C VAL A 90 -16.22 -5.75 0.86
N ILE A 91 -15.58 -4.72 1.38
CA ILE A 91 -16.01 -3.99 2.58
C ILE A 91 -17.27 -3.18 2.31
N SER A 92 -17.28 -2.41 1.22
CA SER A 92 -18.42 -1.57 0.83
C SER A 92 -18.48 -1.37 -0.67
N ILE A 93 -19.70 -1.13 -1.18
CA ILE A 93 -19.95 -0.66 -2.55
C ILE A 93 -20.93 0.49 -2.47
N GLU A 94 -20.72 1.52 -3.29
CA GLU A 94 -21.64 2.63 -3.46
C GLU A 94 -21.72 3.06 -4.93
N ILE A 95 -22.88 3.59 -5.34
CA ILE A 95 -23.06 4.21 -6.64
C ILE A 95 -22.42 5.60 -6.58
N VAL A 96 -21.66 5.93 -7.61
CA VAL A 96 -20.99 7.23 -7.72
C VAL A 96 -21.30 7.89 -9.07
N ALA A 97 -20.99 9.18 -9.19
CA ALA A 97 -21.16 9.90 -10.44
C ALA A 97 -20.37 9.26 -11.59
N ASP A 98 -20.90 9.37 -12.81
CA ASP A 98 -20.32 8.73 -14.00
C ASP A 98 -18.90 9.24 -14.34
N ASP A 99 -18.54 10.44 -13.89
CA ASP A 99 -17.23 11.05 -14.05
C ASP A 99 -16.26 10.72 -12.92
N PHE A 100 -16.70 10.04 -11.85
CA PHE A 100 -15.83 9.60 -10.76
C PHE A 100 -14.76 8.67 -11.28
N HIS A 101 -13.50 9.01 -11.01
CA HIS A 101 -12.37 8.12 -11.30
C HIS A 101 -11.50 7.98 -10.05
N CYS A 102 -11.49 6.79 -9.43
CA CYS A 102 -10.85 6.54 -8.13
C CYS A 102 -9.37 6.97 -8.05
N ARG A 103 -8.68 7.10 -9.18
CA ARG A 103 -7.27 7.48 -9.24
C ARG A 103 -7.04 8.98 -9.41
N TYR A 104 -7.99 9.69 -10.05
CA TYR A 104 -7.78 11.08 -10.47
C TYR A 104 -8.51 12.08 -9.60
N VAL A 105 -9.59 11.69 -8.93
CA VAL A 105 -10.21 12.51 -7.88
C VAL A 105 -9.18 12.71 -6.77
N LYS A 106 -9.08 13.93 -6.26
CA LYS A 106 -8.10 14.28 -5.22
C LYS A 106 -8.30 13.43 -3.97
N HIS A 107 -7.24 12.79 -3.52
CA HIS A 107 -7.27 11.89 -2.38
C HIS A 107 -5.92 11.81 -1.69
N SER A 108 -5.93 11.37 -0.45
CA SER A 108 -4.75 10.95 0.30
C SER A 108 -4.72 9.42 0.48
N LYS A 109 -3.54 8.89 0.71
CA LYS A 109 -3.29 7.47 1.00
C LYS A 109 -2.53 7.33 2.29
N THR A 110 -2.99 6.40 3.12
CA THR A 110 -2.27 6.00 4.34
C THR A 110 -1.77 4.57 4.19
N TYR A 111 -0.50 4.40 4.49
CA TYR A 111 0.14 3.08 4.55
C TYR A 111 0.67 2.82 5.95
N GLU A 112 0.60 1.56 6.36
CA GLU A 112 1.28 1.07 7.56
C GLU A 112 2.33 0.02 7.18
N PHE A 113 3.45 0.04 7.89
CA PHE A 113 4.49 -0.98 7.74
C PHE A 113 4.81 -1.57 9.11
N ILE A 114 4.60 -2.88 9.25
CA ILE A 114 4.76 -3.60 10.52
C ILE A 114 6.08 -4.36 10.53
N VAL A 115 6.88 -4.12 11.58
CA VAL A 115 8.13 -4.84 11.87
C VAL A 115 7.96 -5.66 13.14
N ASP A 116 8.25 -6.94 13.09
CA ASP A 116 8.29 -7.86 14.22
C ASP A 116 9.73 -8.05 14.72
N ARG A 117 10.02 -7.64 15.96
CA ARG A 117 11.32 -7.81 16.63
C ARG A 117 11.37 -9.06 17.51
N GLY A 118 10.30 -9.87 17.52
CA GLY A 118 10.17 -11.03 18.40
C GLY A 118 11.31 -12.04 18.26
N ARG A 119 11.72 -12.58 19.37
CA ARG A 119 12.69 -13.68 19.48
C ARG A 119 12.15 -14.73 20.45
N PRO A 120 11.94 -15.97 19.97
CA PRO A 120 12.16 -16.49 18.62
C PRO A 120 11.16 -15.93 17.59
N LYS A 121 11.47 -16.10 16.29
CA LYS A 121 10.57 -15.72 15.18
C LYS A 121 9.24 -16.49 15.29
N ASN A 122 8.13 -15.77 15.18
CA ASN A 122 6.80 -16.40 15.09
C ASN A 122 6.48 -16.76 13.62
N PRO A 123 6.42 -18.06 13.25
CA PRO A 123 6.15 -18.48 11.87
C PRO A 123 4.75 -18.11 11.38
N MET A 124 3.76 -17.94 12.29
CA MET A 124 2.38 -17.54 11.93
C MET A 124 2.29 -16.09 11.45
N ARG A 125 3.30 -15.27 11.74
CA ARG A 125 3.34 -13.87 11.32
C ARG A 125 4.26 -13.62 10.11
N ARG A 126 4.86 -14.66 9.54
CA ARG A 126 5.86 -14.54 8.46
C ARG A 126 5.36 -13.82 7.21
N HIS A 127 4.05 -13.77 6.99
CA HIS A 127 3.42 -13.12 5.85
C HIS A 127 2.81 -11.75 6.18
N TYR A 128 2.75 -11.37 7.47
CA TYR A 128 2.00 -10.22 7.96
C TYR A 128 2.85 -9.20 8.72
N ALA A 129 4.13 -9.46 8.91
CA ALA A 129 5.09 -8.52 9.49
C ALA A 129 6.50 -8.85 9.00
N THR A 130 7.31 -7.83 8.77
CA THR A 130 8.72 -8.01 8.44
C THR A 130 9.50 -8.34 9.71
N HIS A 131 10.04 -9.54 9.80
CA HIS A 131 10.86 -9.94 10.95
C HIS A 131 12.23 -9.27 10.92
N TYR A 132 12.55 -8.52 11.98
CA TYR A 132 13.82 -7.83 12.14
C TYR A 132 14.36 -8.02 13.57
N PRO A 133 15.13 -9.10 13.84
CA PRO A 133 15.54 -9.51 15.20
C PRO A 133 16.72 -8.72 15.76
N TYR A 134 17.25 -7.74 15.04
CA TYR A 134 18.41 -6.97 15.48
C TYR A 134 17.99 -5.83 16.43
N PRO A 135 18.88 -5.42 17.37
CA PRO A 135 18.63 -4.25 18.20
C PRO A 135 18.34 -3.01 17.34
N LEU A 136 17.34 -2.25 17.75
CA LEU A 136 16.91 -1.02 17.11
C LEU A 136 16.77 0.09 18.16
N ASP A 137 17.40 1.20 17.90
CA ASP A 137 17.20 2.44 18.63
C ASP A 137 15.95 3.14 18.08
N VAL A 138 14.86 3.02 18.84
CA VAL A 138 13.54 3.53 18.44
C VAL A 138 13.53 5.05 18.39
N GLU A 139 14.16 5.72 19.34
CA GLU A 139 14.22 7.20 19.41
C GLU A 139 14.90 7.78 18.17
N ARG A 140 16.04 7.20 17.75
CA ARG A 140 16.70 7.59 16.51
C ARG A 140 15.81 7.43 15.29
N MET A 141 15.05 6.34 15.21
CA MET A 141 14.11 6.11 14.10
C MET A 141 12.94 7.10 14.15
N GLN A 142 12.43 7.43 15.35
CA GLN A 142 11.37 8.43 15.52
C GLN A 142 11.81 9.82 15.10
N LEU A 143 13.05 10.20 15.39
CA LEU A 143 13.63 11.46 14.89
C LEU A 143 13.81 11.44 13.36
N ALA A 144 14.32 10.35 12.83
CA ALA A 144 14.57 10.22 11.40
C ALA A 144 13.28 10.18 10.56
N VAL A 145 12.23 9.46 11.01
CA VAL A 145 10.98 9.34 10.25
C VAL A 145 10.28 10.69 10.06
N LYS A 146 10.38 11.60 11.04
CA LYS A 146 9.82 12.95 10.95
C LYS A 146 10.44 13.81 9.84
N LYS A 147 11.70 13.56 9.46
CA LYS A 147 12.36 14.26 8.35
C LYS A 147 11.75 13.94 6.97
N LEU A 148 10.90 12.91 6.88
CA LEU A 148 10.20 12.55 5.65
C LEU A 148 8.90 13.35 5.44
N GLU A 149 8.41 14.04 6.47
CA GLU A 149 7.22 14.91 6.35
C GLU A 149 7.53 16.15 5.51
N GLY A 150 6.54 16.62 4.78
CA GLY A 150 6.69 17.76 3.88
C GLY A 150 6.64 17.37 2.40
N THR A 151 6.92 18.36 1.56
CA THR A 151 6.96 18.20 0.09
C THR A 151 8.40 18.05 -0.35
N HIS A 152 8.75 16.89 -0.89
CA HIS A 152 10.11 16.56 -1.31
C HIS A 152 10.12 15.83 -2.66
N ASP A 153 11.25 15.91 -3.36
CA ASP A 153 11.56 15.02 -4.46
C ASP A 153 12.09 13.67 -3.91
N PHE A 154 11.26 12.64 -4.00
CA PHE A 154 11.57 11.30 -3.48
C PHE A 154 12.32 10.40 -4.47
N THR A 155 13.04 10.97 -5.45
CA THR A 155 13.86 10.19 -6.40
C THR A 155 14.79 9.22 -5.68
N GLY A 156 15.47 9.67 -4.60
CA GLY A 156 16.38 8.83 -3.82
C GLY A 156 15.71 7.68 -3.06
N PHE A 157 14.41 7.73 -2.88
CA PHE A 157 13.63 6.63 -2.29
C PHE A 157 12.83 5.82 -3.31
N THR A 158 12.96 6.12 -4.62
CA THR A 158 12.20 5.43 -5.68
C THR A 158 13.04 4.32 -6.29
N ALA A 159 12.45 3.15 -6.54
CA ALA A 159 13.12 2.08 -7.26
C ALA A 159 13.20 2.40 -8.76
N SER A 160 14.20 1.84 -9.43
CA SER A 160 14.36 1.89 -10.89
C SER A 160 13.17 1.21 -11.60
N GLY A 161 12.94 1.56 -12.86
CA GLY A 161 11.88 0.97 -13.70
C GLY A 161 10.51 1.62 -13.54
N THR A 162 10.40 2.78 -12.91
CA THR A 162 9.18 3.61 -12.94
C THR A 162 9.14 4.49 -14.18
N SER A 163 7.95 4.60 -14.80
CA SER A 163 7.67 5.56 -15.87
C SER A 163 7.20 6.93 -15.37
N VAL A 164 7.13 7.10 -14.04
CA VAL A 164 6.69 8.37 -13.42
C VAL A 164 7.84 9.36 -13.46
N GLU A 165 7.66 10.46 -14.18
CA GLU A 165 8.66 11.53 -14.34
C GLU A 165 8.68 12.45 -13.10
N ASP A 166 7.52 12.97 -12.70
CA ASP A 166 7.39 13.78 -11.50
C ASP A 166 7.45 12.92 -10.24
N LYS A 167 8.53 13.09 -9.47
CA LYS A 167 8.78 12.35 -8.22
C LYS A 167 8.58 13.20 -6.97
N VAL A 168 8.05 14.40 -7.12
CA VAL A 168 7.68 15.24 -5.97
C VAL A 168 6.40 14.71 -5.34
N ARG A 169 6.44 14.46 -4.02
CA ARG A 169 5.29 14.03 -3.23
C ARG A 169 5.23 14.81 -1.94
N THR A 170 4.02 14.92 -1.38
CA THR A 170 3.80 15.50 -0.07
C THR A 170 3.42 14.39 0.90
N ILE A 171 4.24 14.18 1.92
CA ILE A 171 3.93 13.32 3.07
C ILE A 171 3.41 14.22 4.18
N THR A 172 2.14 14.03 4.55
CA THR A 172 1.46 14.83 5.58
C THR A 172 1.66 14.27 6.98
N GLU A 173 1.93 12.95 7.07
CA GLU A 173 2.25 12.26 8.31
C GLU A 173 3.31 11.20 8.04
N ALA A 174 4.35 11.19 8.88
CA ALA A 174 5.32 10.10 8.98
C ALA A 174 5.61 9.83 10.46
N SER A 175 5.24 8.66 10.95
CA SER A 175 5.35 8.32 12.36
C SER A 175 5.82 6.90 12.59
N LEU A 176 6.34 6.65 13.81
CA LEU A 176 6.72 5.33 14.30
C LEU A 176 6.12 5.13 15.68
N ARG A 177 5.31 4.10 15.82
CA ARG A 177 4.74 3.65 17.09
C ARG A 177 5.30 2.28 17.47
N VAL A 178 5.52 2.08 18.76
CA VAL A 178 5.84 0.79 19.37
C VAL A 178 4.58 0.28 20.06
N ASP A 179 4.28 -0.99 19.95
CA ASP A 179 3.19 -1.59 20.69
C ASP A 179 3.51 -1.73 22.21
N GLU A 180 2.53 -2.02 23.01
CA GLU A 180 2.67 -2.14 24.48
C GLU A 180 3.68 -3.21 24.90
N THR A 181 3.86 -4.25 24.09
CA THR A 181 4.81 -5.33 24.36
C THR A 181 6.26 -4.97 23.98
N GLY A 182 6.45 -3.88 23.23
CA GLY A 182 7.72 -3.52 22.65
C GLY A 182 8.16 -4.41 21.48
N GLN A 183 7.35 -5.40 21.09
CA GLN A 183 7.69 -6.36 20.05
C GLN A 183 7.44 -5.80 18.64
N PHE A 184 6.31 -5.08 18.44
CA PHE A 184 5.94 -4.60 17.12
C PHE A 184 6.21 -3.11 16.96
N LEU A 185 6.83 -2.78 15.83
CA LEU A 185 6.99 -1.42 15.36
C LEU A 185 6.04 -1.19 14.20
N THR A 186 5.24 -0.13 14.24
CA THR A 186 4.38 0.29 13.14
C THR A 186 4.80 1.66 12.65
N PHE A 187 5.29 1.71 11.41
CA PHE A 187 5.49 2.95 10.68
C PHE A 187 4.20 3.32 9.96
N THR A 188 3.78 4.57 10.08
CA THR A 188 2.63 5.12 9.35
C THR A 188 3.10 6.23 8.42
N PHE A 189 2.62 6.20 7.18
CA PHE A 189 2.88 7.25 6.18
C PHE A 189 1.59 7.64 5.50
N SER A 190 1.22 8.93 5.58
CA SER A 190 0.07 9.50 4.88
C SER A 190 0.54 10.58 3.92
N GLY A 191 -0.07 10.67 2.73
CA GLY A 191 0.33 11.67 1.73
C GLY A 191 -0.52 11.62 0.47
N ASN A 192 -0.23 12.54 -0.47
CA ASN A 192 -0.96 12.68 -1.73
C ASN A 192 -0.66 11.58 -2.77
N GLY A 193 0.26 10.68 -2.46
CA GLY A 193 0.65 9.55 -3.30
C GLY A 193 2.06 9.09 -2.99
N PHE A 194 2.36 7.87 -3.42
CA PHE A 194 3.67 7.25 -3.20
C PHE A 194 4.20 6.65 -4.50
N LEU A 195 5.52 6.67 -4.64
CA LEU A 195 6.25 6.15 -5.80
C LEU A 195 6.55 4.65 -5.64
N TYR A 196 7.00 4.04 -6.71
CA TYR A 196 7.35 2.61 -6.74
C TYR A 196 8.36 2.25 -5.66
N LYS A 197 7.98 1.38 -4.74
CA LYS A 197 8.75 0.93 -3.57
C LYS A 197 9.19 2.02 -2.60
N GLN A 198 8.66 3.24 -2.70
CA GLN A 198 9.09 4.39 -1.88
C GLN A 198 9.02 4.06 -0.38
N ILE A 199 7.88 3.62 0.13
CA ILE A 199 7.70 3.31 1.55
C ILE A 199 8.69 2.22 2.02
N ARG A 200 8.84 1.17 1.25
CA ARG A 200 9.75 0.06 1.56
C ARG A 200 11.21 0.51 1.59
N ASN A 201 11.60 1.45 0.73
CA ASN A 201 12.94 2.04 0.73
C ASN A 201 13.15 2.98 1.92
N MET A 202 12.14 3.78 2.28
CA MET A 202 12.16 4.61 3.49
C MET A 202 12.31 3.75 4.74
N VAL A 203 11.47 2.71 4.90
CA VAL A 203 11.56 1.81 6.05
C VAL A 203 12.90 1.08 6.11
N GLY A 204 13.41 0.57 4.98
CA GLY A 204 14.72 -0.07 4.94
C GLY A 204 15.86 0.85 5.37
N THR A 205 15.77 2.15 5.05
CA THR A 205 16.71 3.18 5.51
C THR A 205 16.56 3.45 7.01
N LEU A 206 15.33 3.60 7.49
CA LEU A 206 15.02 3.80 8.92
C LEU A 206 15.53 2.64 9.78
N LEU A 207 15.39 1.39 9.31
CA LEU A 207 15.95 0.23 10.00
C LEU A 207 17.49 0.26 10.06
N LYS A 208 18.17 0.82 9.04
CA LYS A 208 19.63 1.04 9.07
C LYS A 208 20.03 2.18 10.02
N ILE A 209 19.18 3.18 10.18
CA ILE A 209 19.40 4.24 11.18
C ILE A 209 19.21 3.67 12.59
N GLY A 210 18.14 2.89 12.81
CA GLY A 210 17.85 2.28 14.10
C GLY A 210 18.91 1.28 14.57
N ASN A 211 19.58 0.58 13.66
CA ASN A 211 20.67 -0.33 14.03
C ASN A 211 22.07 0.33 13.99
N ASN A 212 22.14 1.65 14.00
CA ASN A 212 23.35 2.48 14.00
C ASN A 212 24.29 2.29 12.79
N ARG A 213 23.79 1.78 11.66
CA ARG A 213 24.56 1.64 10.41
C ARG A 213 24.46 2.86 9.49
N MET A 214 23.55 3.79 9.80
CA MET A 214 23.39 5.08 9.12
C MET A 214 23.10 6.16 10.15
N PRO A 215 23.56 7.41 9.93
CA PRO A 215 23.21 8.54 10.77
C PRO A 215 21.77 8.98 10.52
N ILE A 216 21.19 9.79 11.44
CA ILE A 216 19.83 10.33 11.28
C ILE A 216 19.76 11.27 10.07
N GLU A 217 20.82 12.02 9.80
CA GLU A 217 20.98 12.97 8.70
C GLU A 217 21.00 12.28 7.32
N GLN A 218 21.09 10.97 7.30
CA GLN A 218 21.02 10.20 6.04
C GLN A 218 19.74 10.46 5.24
N ILE A 219 18.63 10.73 5.94
CA ILE A 219 17.35 11.08 5.28
C ILE A 219 17.51 12.37 4.48
N ASP A 220 18.08 13.43 5.10
CA ASP A 220 18.29 14.72 4.45
C ASP A 220 19.24 14.58 3.25
N LEU A 221 20.31 13.82 3.43
CA LEU A 221 21.29 13.56 2.36
C LEU A 221 20.65 12.85 1.15
N ILE A 222 19.79 11.84 1.36
CA ILE A 222 19.11 11.13 0.29
C ILE A 222 18.13 12.05 -0.47
N LEU A 223 17.39 12.90 0.27
CA LEU A 223 16.46 13.86 -0.32
C LEU A 223 17.19 14.93 -1.14
N GLU A 224 18.33 15.44 -0.63
CA GLU A 224 19.16 16.45 -1.32
C GLU A 224 19.81 15.88 -2.57
N LYS A 225 20.49 14.72 -2.45
CA LYS A 225 21.27 14.12 -3.55
C LYS A 225 20.42 13.34 -4.55
N LYS A 226 19.18 12.98 -4.18
CA LYS A 226 18.25 12.24 -5.03
C LYS A 226 18.82 10.90 -5.54
N ASP A 227 19.76 10.32 -4.79
CA ASP A 227 20.47 9.11 -5.17
C ASP A 227 19.97 7.91 -4.38
N ARG A 228 19.42 6.92 -5.10
CA ARG A 228 18.91 5.67 -4.52
C ARG A 228 20.00 4.83 -3.84
N GLN A 229 21.25 4.98 -4.25
CA GLN A 229 22.37 4.22 -3.68
C GLN A 229 22.68 4.63 -2.24
N LEU A 230 22.33 5.86 -1.86
CA LEU A 230 22.48 6.38 -0.50
C LEU A 230 21.39 5.84 0.45
N ALA A 231 20.29 5.33 -0.06
CA ALA A 231 19.22 4.77 0.76
C ALA A 231 19.52 3.32 1.17
N GLY A 232 18.88 2.88 2.24
CA GLY A 232 18.95 1.50 2.71
C GLY A 232 18.34 0.49 1.73
N PRO A 233 18.46 -0.82 2.03
CA PRO A 233 17.85 -1.87 1.20
C PRO A 233 16.33 -1.75 1.20
N THR A 234 15.69 -2.18 0.13
CA THR A 234 14.22 -2.26 0.07
C THR A 234 13.71 -3.27 1.11
N ALA A 235 12.88 -2.84 2.04
CA ALA A 235 12.24 -3.73 3.02
C ALA A 235 11.33 -4.76 2.34
N ALA A 236 11.16 -5.92 2.97
CA ALA A 236 10.28 -6.98 2.45
C ALA A 236 8.82 -6.50 2.33
N PRO A 237 8.02 -7.01 1.39
CA PRO A 237 6.66 -6.51 1.17
C PRO A 237 5.67 -6.92 2.26
N ASN A 238 5.89 -8.04 2.93
CA ASN A 238 4.98 -8.70 3.86
C ASN A 238 4.63 -7.91 5.13
N GLY A 239 5.29 -6.79 5.40
CA GLY A 239 4.93 -5.87 6.47
C GLY A 239 4.13 -4.66 6.00
N LEU A 240 3.95 -4.48 4.69
CA LEU A 240 3.33 -3.29 4.11
C LEU A 240 1.84 -3.48 3.83
N TYR A 241 1.04 -2.51 4.29
CA TYR A 241 -0.40 -2.45 4.11
C TYR A 241 -0.82 -1.10 3.55
N LEU A 242 -1.59 -1.09 2.46
CA LEU A 242 -2.40 0.06 2.11
C LEU A 242 -3.57 0.10 3.08
N LYS A 243 -3.52 1.00 4.07
CA LYS A 243 -4.51 1.07 5.14
C LYS A 243 -5.82 1.66 4.67
N GLU A 244 -5.76 2.82 4.03
CA GLU A 244 -6.95 3.55 3.58
C GLU A 244 -6.62 4.54 2.46
N ILE A 245 -7.66 4.90 1.73
CA ILE A 245 -7.65 6.00 0.76
C ILE A 245 -8.81 6.93 1.11
N ARG A 246 -8.52 8.20 1.37
CA ARG A 246 -9.51 9.23 1.71
C ARG A 246 -9.61 10.23 0.57
N TYR A 247 -10.82 10.38 0.04
CA TYR A 247 -11.15 11.42 -0.94
C TYR A 247 -11.48 12.71 -0.21
N GLU A 248 -11.06 13.83 -0.80
CA GLU A 248 -11.47 15.15 -0.32
C GLU A 248 -12.90 15.41 -0.80
N GLU A 249 -13.76 15.94 0.08
CA GLU A 249 -15.11 16.37 -0.23
C GLU A 249 -15.13 17.64 -1.09
#